data_b1ecc1708ed2e6571c8fea46b79e84ab
#
_entry.id   b1ecc1708ed2e6571c8fea46b79e84ab
#
_cell.length_a   1.000
_cell.length_b   1.000
_cell.length_c   1.000
_cell.angle_alpha   90.00
_cell.angle_beta   90.00
_cell.angle_gamma   90.00
#
_symmetry.space_group_name_H-M   'P 1'
#
loop_
_entity.id
_entity.type
_entity.pdbx_description
1 polymer ?
#
loop_
_entity_poly.entity_id
_entity_poly.type
_entity_poly.pdbx_seq_one_letter_code
_entity_poly.pdbx_strand_id
1 'polypeptide(L)'
;MADEIKTTAAEAPESRNFIHTFIEEDIAQGGQFEGMTVHTRFPPEPNGYLHIGHCKALTIDFGTAEKFGGLCNLRMDDTNPTKEDEEFVEAIKEDIHWLGFDWGDRFFYGSDYFEEDYRQAVGLIKKGLAYVCELSPEEFRAHRGDIGVPATSPYRDRPVEESLDLFARMRAGEFPNGSMTLRAKIDLASGNFNMRDPVIYRINHMHHHRQGDKWCIYPMYDFAHPIQDALEGITHSLCSLEFEAHRPLYNWVIEHCDLPAHPRQIEFARLGIDHTVMSKRKLRKLVEEGRVSGWDDPRMPTLCGLRRRGYTARSIRNFCDRIGVAKSANVVEYGFLEHCLREDLNETAQRVMAVLRPIKLTITNYPAGKTETVTVENNPLDPSAGTREVPFSGSLWIEADDFMAEPIPKYKRLTPNGPECRLEGAYLIKCVGYETDENGNVTEIAAEYDPDSRGGDPADGRKVKGATIHWVDAATAVDAEVRLYDNLFTDANPDAADKDFIECLNPGSLEVLTDCKIETGLAAEADRYAESHEGGKTAPGYQFMRLGYFCLDNKDTKAGHPVFNRSVSLKDSFKK
;
A
#
# COMPACT_ATOMS: atom_id res chain seq x y z
N MET A 1 41.16 32.61 -14.29
CA MET A 1 39.75 33.00 -14.27
C MET A 1 38.99 31.90 -15.00
N ALA A 2 38.45 30.96 -14.26
CA ALA A 2 37.64 29.88 -14.78
C ALA A 2 36.20 30.15 -14.26
N ASP A 3 35.29 30.47 -15.20
CA ASP A 3 33.88 30.71 -14.91
C ASP A 3 33.21 29.41 -14.44
N GLU A 4 32.73 29.41 -13.21
CA GLU A 4 31.84 28.39 -12.69
C GLU A 4 30.47 28.52 -13.37
N ILE A 5 30.16 27.57 -14.25
CA ILE A 5 28.79 27.40 -14.77
C ILE A 5 27.99 26.70 -13.67
N LYS A 6 27.21 27.48 -12.90
CA LYS A 6 26.14 26.94 -12.06
C LYS A 6 25.00 26.46 -12.96
N THR A 7 24.93 25.15 -13.18
CA THR A 7 23.73 24.48 -13.70
C THR A 7 22.69 24.45 -12.60
N THR A 8 21.75 25.40 -12.63
CA THR A 8 20.47 25.26 -11.90
C THR A 8 19.69 24.14 -12.59
N ALA A 9 19.49 23.04 -11.89
CA ALA A 9 18.52 22.04 -12.30
C ALA A 9 17.16 22.74 -12.43
N ALA A 10 16.61 22.80 -13.65
CA ALA A 10 15.26 23.25 -13.87
C ALA A 10 14.33 22.26 -13.18
N GLU A 11 13.61 22.71 -12.16
CA GLU A 11 12.49 21.97 -11.58
C GLU A 11 11.55 21.58 -12.72
N ALA A 12 11.25 20.29 -12.85
CA ALA A 12 10.24 19.83 -13.79
C ALA A 12 8.91 20.53 -13.44
N PRO A 13 8.13 20.99 -14.44
CA PRO A 13 6.89 21.69 -14.16
C PRO A 13 6.00 20.79 -13.29
N GLU A 14 5.64 21.28 -12.10
CA GLU A 14 4.66 20.60 -11.23
C GLU A 14 3.44 20.27 -12.07
N SER A 15 3.11 18.99 -12.15
CA SER A 15 1.88 18.50 -12.76
C SER A 15 0.72 19.19 -12.04
N ARG A 16 0.01 20.10 -12.75
CA ARG A 16 -1.11 20.84 -12.14
C ARG A 16 -2.18 19.86 -11.71
N ASN A 17 -2.32 19.67 -10.42
CA ASN A 17 -3.42 18.91 -9.83
C ASN A 17 -4.71 19.72 -10.00
N PHE A 18 -5.64 19.25 -10.83
CA PHE A 18 -6.88 19.95 -11.12
C PHE A 18 -7.76 20.18 -9.87
N ILE A 19 -7.69 19.30 -8.86
CA ILE A 19 -8.40 19.48 -7.59
C ILE A 19 -7.87 20.74 -6.90
N HIS A 20 -6.54 20.90 -6.84
CA HIS A 20 -5.92 22.09 -6.25
C HIS A 20 -6.33 23.36 -7.00
N THR A 21 -6.42 23.30 -8.34
CA THR A 21 -6.89 24.45 -9.14
C THR A 21 -8.33 24.84 -8.75
N PHE A 22 -9.23 23.85 -8.61
CA PHE A 22 -10.60 24.14 -8.18
C PHE A 22 -10.66 24.71 -6.76
N ILE A 23 -9.85 24.17 -5.85
CA ILE A 23 -9.78 24.68 -4.47
C ILE A 23 -9.25 26.13 -4.46
N GLU A 24 -8.19 26.43 -5.23
CA GLU A 24 -7.64 27.78 -5.37
C GLU A 24 -8.69 28.77 -5.87
N GLU A 25 -9.51 28.36 -6.85
CA GLU A 25 -10.63 29.16 -7.35
C GLU A 25 -11.71 29.38 -6.27
N ASP A 26 -12.06 28.33 -5.53
CA ASP A 26 -13.14 28.34 -4.53
C ASP A 26 -12.80 29.19 -3.29
N ILE A 27 -11.52 29.22 -2.87
CA ILE A 27 -11.07 30.00 -1.71
C ILE A 27 -10.64 31.46 -2.08
N ALA A 28 -10.49 31.73 -3.38
CA ALA A 28 -10.14 33.06 -3.86
C ALA A 28 -11.28 34.08 -3.60
N GLN A 29 -10.96 35.35 -3.76
CA GLN A 29 -11.95 36.42 -3.64
C GLN A 29 -13.15 36.22 -4.59
N GLY A 30 -14.36 36.18 -4.05
CA GLY A 30 -15.60 35.90 -4.78
C GLY A 30 -15.88 34.40 -5.00
N GLY A 31 -15.01 33.51 -4.54
CA GLY A 31 -15.23 32.08 -4.58
C GLY A 31 -16.20 31.57 -3.51
N GLN A 32 -16.71 30.36 -3.68
CA GLN A 32 -17.72 29.76 -2.79
C GLN A 32 -17.22 29.66 -1.32
N PHE A 33 -15.93 29.47 -1.12
CA PHE A 33 -15.29 29.26 0.18
C PHE A 33 -14.29 30.36 0.52
N GLU A 34 -14.51 31.60 0.01
CA GLU A 34 -13.65 32.74 0.29
C GLU A 34 -13.39 32.88 1.80
N GLY A 35 -12.11 32.90 2.18
CA GLY A 35 -11.66 33.08 3.57
C GLY A 35 -11.92 31.89 4.50
N MET A 36 -12.46 30.79 3.99
CA MET A 36 -12.64 29.56 4.78
C MET A 36 -11.38 28.69 4.76
N THR A 37 -11.17 27.94 5.83
CA THR A 37 -10.14 26.89 5.89
C THR A 37 -10.57 25.72 5.01
N VAL A 38 -9.68 25.24 4.15
CA VAL A 38 -9.91 24.03 3.35
C VAL A 38 -10.09 22.85 4.30
N HIS A 39 -11.20 22.13 4.15
CA HIS A 39 -11.55 21.02 5.03
C HIS A 39 -12.00 19.84 4.17
N THR A 40 -11.23 18.77 4.22
CA THR A 40 -11.46 17.50 3.51
C THR A 40 -11.79 16.39 4.50
N ARG A 41 -12.09 15.21 4.01
CA ARG A 41 -12.27 14.02 4.86
C ARG A 41 -11.92 12.73 4.11
N PHE A 42 -11.40 11.74 4.81
CA PHE A 42 -11.25 10.37 4.34
C PHE A 42 -12.28 9.48 5.04
N PRO A 43 -13.27 8.91 4.31
CA PRO A 43 -14.37 8.16 4.90
C PRO A 43 -14.30 6.67 4.58
N PRO A 44 -13.37 5.89 5.15
CA PRO A 44 -13.29 4.46 4.85
C PRO A 44 -14.44 3.68 5.50
N GLU A 45 -14.95 2.64 4.80
CA GLU A 45 -15.79 1.64 5.42
C GLU A 45 -14.94 0.69 6.28
N PRO A 46 -15.26 0.47 7.59
CA PRO A 46 -14.49 -0.41 8.47
C PRO A 46 -14.83 -1.90 8.24
N ASN A 47 -14.69 -2.38 7.00
CA ASN A 47 -15.05 -3.72 6.55
C ASN A 47 -13.89 -4.50 5.92
N GLY A 48 -12.64 -4.05 6.13
CA GLY A 48 -11.42 -4.67 5.64
C GLY A 48 -10.20 -3.77 5.79
N TYR A 49 -9.02 -4.35 5.59
CA TYR A 49 -7.76 -3.64 5.63
C TYR A 49 -7.61 -2.66 4.46
N LEU A 50 -6.87 -1.57 4.67
CA LEU A 50 -6.50 -0.65 3.60
C LEU A 50 -5.51 -1.33 2.63
N HIS A 51 -5.54 -0.91 1.38
CA HIS A 51 -4.62 -1.36 0.33
C HIS A 51 -4.06 -0.16 -0.44
N ILE A 52 -3.10 -0.40 -1.32
CA ILE A 52 -2.40 0.65 -2.09
C ILE A 52 -3.37 1.62 -2.82
N GLY A 53 -4.55 1.15 -3.24
CA GLY A 53 -5.58 2.01 -3.83
C GLY A 53 -6.11 3.08 -2.87
N HIS A 54 -6.20 2.78 -1.57
CA HIS A 54 -6.59 3.74 -0.56
C HIS A 54 -5.49 4.76 -0.27
N CYS A 55 -4.20 4.41 -0.47
CA CYS A 55 -3.10 5.36 -0.29
C CYS A 55 -3.22 6.56 -1.23
N LYS A 56 -3.67 6.35 -2.47
CA LYS A 56 -3.93 7.44 -3.39
C LYS A 56 -5.01 8.40 -2.86
N ALA A 57 -6.12 7.85 -2.34
CA ALA A 57 -7.18 8.66 -1.75
C ALA A 57 -6.69 9.40 -0.50
N LEU A 58 -5.96 8.70 0.41
CA LEU A 58 -5.34 9.32 1.59
C LEU A 58 -4.40 10.48 1.21
N THR A 59 -3.53 10.27 0.21
CA THR A 59 -2.62 11.33 -0.27
C THR A 59 -3.40 12.50 -0.88
N ILE A 60 -4.53 12.25 -1.54
CA ILE A 60 -5.38 13.31 -2.08
C ILE A 60 -6.11 14.05 -0.94
N ASP A 61 -6.76 13.34 -0.02
CA ASP A 61 -7.58 13.94 1.04
C ASP A 61 -6.70 14.67 2.07
N PHE A 62 -5.77 13.97 2.71
CA PHE A 62 -4.86 14.53 3.71
C PHE A 62 -3.81 15.46 3.09
N GLY A 63 -3.20 15.06 1.95
CA GLY A 63 -2.18 15.88 1.28
C GLY A 63 -2.75 17.19 0.73
N THR A 64 -4.02 17.22 0.29
CA THR A 64 -4.70 18.46 -0.06
C THR A 64 -4.87 19.36 1.17
N ALA A 65 -5.32 18.81 2.29
CA ALA A 65 -5.42 19.57 3.53
C ALA A 65 -4.04 20.11 3.96
N GLU A 66 -3.00 19.30 3.97
CA GLU A 66 -1.61 19.71 4.28
C GLU A 66 -1.16 20.87 3.37
N LYS A 67 -1.37 20.77 2.05
CA LYS A 67 -0.97 21.78 1.07
C LYS A 67 -1.60 23.15 1.32
N PHE A 68 -2.88 23.17 1.68
CA PHE A 68 -3.63 24.41 1.92
C PHE A 68 -3.62 24.87 3.38
N GLY A 69 -2.84 24.23 4.26
CA GLY A 69 -2.84 24.53 5.70
C GLY A 69 -4.20 24.31 6.33
N GLY A 70 -4.97 23.36 5.78
CA GLY A 70 -6.33 23.04 6.14
C GLY A 70 -6.46 21.85 7.11
N LEU A 71 -7.64 21.24 7.11
CA LEU A 71 -8.00 20.14 8.00
C LEU A 71 -8.45 18.92 7.19
N CYS A 72 -8.21 17.72 7.72
CA CYS A 72 -8.79 16.48 7.18
C CYS A 72 -9.40 15.65 8.31
N ASN A 73 -10.65 15.23 8.15
CA ASN A 73 -11.31 14.35 9.10
C ASN A 73 -11.11 12.89 8.73
N LEU A 74 -11.02 12.02 9.72
CA LEU A 74 -11.21 10.58 9.55
C LEU A 74 -12.62 10.23 10.02
N ARG A 75 -13.49 9.83 9.07
CA ARG A 75 -14.85 9.39 9.39
C ARG A 75 -15.07 7.95 8.96
N MET A 76 -15.23 7.04 9.91
CA MET A 76 -15.63 5.66 9.58
C MET A 76 -17.04 5.67 9.01
N ASP A 77 -17.17 5.24 7.76
CA ASP A 77 -18.48 5.05 7.13
C ASP A 77 -19.09 3.72 7.60
N ASP A 78 -19.67 3.74 8.77
CA ASP A 78 -20.35 2.63 9.41
C ASP A 78 -21.89 2.73 9.27
N THR A 79 -22.38 3.30 8.18
CA THR A 79 -23.81 3.43 7.91
C THR A 79 -24.50 2.11 7.57
N ASN A 80 -23.73 1.09 7.16
CA ASN A 80 -24.24 -0.23 6.82
C ASN A 80 -23.89 -1.28 7.90
N PRO A 81 -24.86 -1.80 8.68
CA PRO A 81 -24.59 -2.66 9.84
C PRO A 81 -24.03 -4.05 9.52
N THR A 82 -23.89 -4.42 8.24
CA THR A 82 -23.73 -5.84 7.86
C THR A 82 -22.29 -6.38 7.89
N LYS A 83 -21.25 -5.58 8.10
CA LYS A 83 -19.86 -6.05 7.84
C LYS A 83 -18.75 -5.33 8.63
N GLU A 84 -19.07 -4.75 9.76
CA GLU A 84 -18.14 -3.87 10.46
C GLU A 84 -17.51 -4.58 11.66
N ASP A 85 -16.18 -4.43 11.81
CA ASP A 85 -15.41 -5.02 12.88
C ASP A 85 -14.45 -3.97 13.46
N GLU A 86 -14.32 -3.93 14.78
CA GLU A 86 -13.43 -3.02 15.51
C GLU A 86 -11.96 -3.26 15.14
N GLU A 87 -11.58 -4.49 14.78
CA GLU A 87 -10.24 -4.82 14.28
C GLU A 87 -9.88 -3.97 13.07
N PHE A 88 -10.82 -3.78 12.13
CA PHE A 88 -10.54 -2.98 10.93
C PHE A 88 -10.43 -1.49 11.23
N VAL A 89 -11.18 -0.99 12.22
CA VAL A 89 -11.06 0.41 12.65
C VAL A 89 -9.66 0.72 13.15
N GLU A 90 -9.12 -0.13 14.03
CA GLU A 90 -7.77 0.07 14.58
C GLU A 90 -6.69 -0.12 13.50
N ALA A 91 -6.84 -1.12 12.62
CA ALA A 91 -5.91 -1.32 11.50
C ALA A 91 -5.88 -0.10 10.54
N ILE A 92 -7.05 0.50 10.25
CA ILE A 92 -7.15 1.71 9.42
C ILE A 92 -6.42 2.89 10.08
N LYS A 93 -6.63 3.12 11.37
CA LYS A 93 -5.94 4.18 12.13
C LYS A 93 -4.42 3.98 12.11
N GLU A 94 -3.97 2.76 12.37
CA GLU A 94 -2.55 2.40 12.35
C GLU A 94 -1.92 2.67 10.98
N ASP A 95 -2.57 2.25 9.90
CA ASP A 95 -2.10 2.44 8.54
C ASP A 95 -2.00 3.93 8.15
N ILE A 96 -2.98 4.75 8.55
CA ILE A 96 -2.98 6.20 8.28
C ILE A 96 -1.83 6.88 9.02
N HIS A 97 -1.65 6.58 10.31
CA HIS A 97 -0.52 7.11 11.10
C HIS A 97 0.83 6.63 10.57
N TRP A 98 0.92 5.36 10.15
CA TRP A 98 2.14 4.83 9.55
C TRP A 98 2.52 5.59 8.27
N LEU A 99 1.53 5.99 7.44
CA LEU A 99 1.78 6.82 6.27
C LEU A 99 2.20 8.27 6.62
N GLY A 100 2.14 8.65 7.90
CA GLY A 100 2.50 9.98 8.40
C GLY A 100 1.37 11.00 8.32
N PHE A 101 0.13 10.57 8.18
CA PHE A 101 -1.06 11.41 8.26
C PHE A 101 -1.66 11.39 9.66
N ASP A 102 -2.27 12.50 10.05
CA ASP A 102 -2.91 12.65 11.36
C ASP A 102 -4.20 13.47 11.21
N TRP A 103 -5.26 12.98 11.83
CA TRP A 103 -6.56 13.66 11.90
C TRP A 103 -6.73 14.46 13.21
N GLY A 104 -5.81 14.34 14.17
CA GLY A 104 -5.92 14.97 15.51
C GLY A 104 -7.12 14.45 16.27
N ASP A 105 -7.99 15.35 16.73
CA ASP A 105 -9.25 15.05 17.42
C ASP A 105 -10.46 14.89 16.49
N ARG A 106 -10.25 14.97 15.17
CA ARG A 106 -11.32 14.93 14.15
C ARG A 106 -11.60 13.49 13.67
N PHE A 107 -11.93 12.63 14.61
CA PHE A 107 -12.33 11.24 14.36
C PHE A 107 -13.82 11.07 14.59
N PHE A 108 -14.55 10.60 13.57
CA PHE A 108 -16.00 10.50 13.57
C PHE A 108 -16.47 9.14 13.08
N TYR A 109 -17.71 8.81 13.39
CA TYR A 109 -18.44 7.68 12.82
C TYR A 109 -19.70 8.16 12.14
N GLY A 110 -20.03 7.61 10.97
CA GLY A 110 -21.28 7.90 10.28
C GLY A 110 -22.51 7.60 11.14
N SER A 111 -22.45 6.52 11.94
CA SER A 111 -23.52 6.14 12.85
C SER A 111 -23.82 7.15 13.97
N ASP A 112 -22.91 8.08 14.27
CA ASP A 112 -23.16 9.14 15.25
C ASP A 112 -24.19 10.17 14.74
N TYR A 113 -24.40 10.24 13.43
CA TYR A 113 -25.31 11.18 12.78
C TYR A 113 -26.70 10.59 12.46
N PHE A 114 -27.00 9.34 12.78
CA PHE A 114 -28.27 8.69 12.42
C PHE A 114 -29.52 9.46 12.88
N GLU A 115 -29.47 10.12 14.03
CA GLU A 115 -30.61 10.91 14.52
C GLU A 115 -30.79 12.18 13.65
N GLU A 116 -29.70 12.80 13.22
CA GLU A 116 -29.72 13.96 12.36
C GLU A 116 -30.15 13.58 10.93
N ASP A 117 -29.61 12.48 10.38
CA ASP A 117 -30.03 11.94 9.08
C ASP A 117 -31.55 11.67 9.07
N TYR A 118 -32.09 11.08 10.16
CA TYR A 118 -33.53 10.86 10.32
C TYR A 118 -34.31 12.18 10.38
N ARG A 119 -33.81 13.17 11.11
CA ARG A 119 -34.43 14.51 11.21
C ARG A 119 -34.50 15.20 9.84
N GLN A 120 -33.44 15.12 9.04
CA GLN A 120 -33.41 15.67 7.69
C GLN A 120 -34.39 14.94 6.76
N ALA A 121 -34.48 13.60 6.85
CA ALA A 121 -35.45 12.81 6.09
C ALA A 121 -36.90 13.20 6.42
N VAL A 122 -37.23 13.40 7.70
CA VAL A 122 -38.53 13.92 8.14
C VAL A 122 -38.80 15.32 7.58
N GLY A 123 -37.75 16.17 7.54
CA GLY A 123 -37.80 17.51 6.92
C GLY A 123 -38.18 17.44 5.44
N LEU A 124 -37.55 16.55 4.67
CA LEU A 124 -37.90 16.33 3.25
C LEU A 124 -39.34 15.87 3.05
N ILE A 125 -39.83 14.94 3.89
CA ILE A 125 -41.23 14.49 3.82
C ILE A 125 -42.17 15.69 4.05
N LYS A 126 -41.92 16.51 5.09
CA LYS A 126 -42.74 17.70 5.39
C LYS A 126 -42.76 18.74 4.26
N LYS A 127 -41.63 18.85 3.51
CA LYS A 127 -41.53 19.70 2.31
C LYS A 127 -42.19 19.07 1.08
N GLY A 128 -42.73 17.83 1.16
CA GLY A 128 -43.26 17.10 0.02
C GLY A 128 -42.20 16.61 -0.98
N LEU A 129 -40.96 16.52 -0.52
CA LEU A 129 -39.77 16.14 -1.31
C LEU A 129 -39.34 14.69 -1.05
N ALA A 130 -40.05 13.94 -0.21
CA ALA A 130 -39.83 12.52 -0.02
C ALA A 130 -41.17 11.81 0.30
N TYR A 131 -41.27 10.53 -0.01
CA TYR A 131 -42.45 9.70 0.22
C TYR A 131 -42.09 8.26 0.55
N VAL A 132 -42.89 7.60 1.34
CA VAL A 132 -42.74 6.16 1.62
C VAL A 132 -43.30 5.34 0.46
N CYS A 133 -42.50 4.39 -0.01
CA CYS A 133 -42.78 3.50 -1.13
C CYS A 133 -42.83 2.06 -0.64
N GLU A 134 -43.90 1.33 -0.96
CA GLU A 134 -44.13 -0.06 -0.55
C GLU A 134 -43.73 -1.08 -1.65
N LEU A 135 -43.07 -0.65 -2.70
CA LEU A 135 -42.58 -1.58 -3.71
C LEU A 135 -41.49 -2.49 -3.13
N SER A 136 -41.67 -3.79 -3.30
CA SER A 136 -40.61 -4.77 -3.06
C SER A 136 -39.41 -4.54 -3.97
N PRO A 137 -38.24 -5.10 -3.68
CA PRO A 137 -37.04 -4.97 -4.57
C PRO A 137 -37.28 -5.45 -6.02
N GLU A 138 -38.15 -6.44 -6.23
CA GLU A 138 -38.52 -6.94 -7.55
C GLU A 138 -39.44 -5.97 -8.30
N GLU A 139 -40.50 -5.50 -7.64
CA GLU A 139 -41.39 -4.48 -8.18
C GLU A 139 -40.66 -3.18 -8.47
N PHE A 140 -39.75 -2.76 -7.57
CA PHE A 140 -38.91 -1.57 -7.78
C PHE A 140 -38.11 -1.69 -9.07
N ARG A 141 -37.48 -2.86 -9.35
CA ARG A 141 -36.75 -3.10 -10.60
C ARG A 141 -37.67 -3.01 -11.82
N ALA A 142 -38.88 -3.53 -11.73
CA ALA A 142 -39.89 -3.46 -12.81
C ALA A 142 -40.34 -2.01 -13.10
N HIS A 143 -40.42 -1.17 -12.05
CA HIS A 143 -40.82 0.23 -12.13
C HIS A 143 -39.65 1.21 -12.44
N ARG A 144 -38.40 0.75 -12.48
CA ARG A 144 -37.22 1.60 -12.66
C ARG A 144 -37.18 2.31 -14.03
N GLY A 145 -37.88 1.79 -15.03
CA GLY A 145 -37.76 2.26 -16.41
C GLY A 145 -36.45 1.83 -17.04
N ASP A 146 -36.16 2.39 -18.21
CA ASP A 146 -34.95 2.10 -19.00
C ASP A 146 -34.44 3.39 -19.68
N ILE A 147 -33.40 3.29 -20.50
CA ILE A 147 -32.89 4.44 -21.28
C ILE A 147 -34.02 4.92 -22.19
N GLY A 148 -34.41 6.20 -22.02
CA GLY A 148 -35.52 6.78 -22.76
C GLY A 148 -36.93 6.38 -22.28
N VAL A 149 -37.06 5.49 -21.29
CA VAL A 149 -38.34 5.09 -20.68
C VAL A 149 -38.35 5.60 -19.24
N PRO A 150 -39.27 6.51 -18.85
CA PRO A 150 -39.36 7.01 -17.49
C PRO A 150 -39.63 5.89 -16.47
N ALA A 151 -39.13 6.08 -15.24
CA ALA A 151 -39.55 5.28 -14.10
C ALA A 151 -41.02 5.60 -13.73
N THR A 152 -41.63 4.73 -12.95
CA THR A 152 -42.94 4.94 -12.39
C THR A 152 -42.96 4.64 -10.90
N SER A 153 -43.85 5.26 -10.15
CA SER A 153 -44.06 4.92 -8.74
C SER A 153 -45.52 5.16 -8.35
N PRO A 154 -46.26 4.10 -7.96
CA PRO A 154 -47.65 4.24 -7.56
C PRO A 154 -47.83 5.00 -6.24
N TYR A 155 -46.78 5.17 -5.46
CA TYR A 155 -46.80 5.81 -4.13
C TYR A 155 -46.27 7.27 -4.15
N ARG A 156 -45.90 7.80 -5.32
CA ARG A 156 -45.25 9.11 -5.45
C ARG A 156 -46.14 10.28 -4.94
N ASP A 157 -47.41 10.15 -5.07
CA ASP A 157 -48.38 11.18 -4.67
C ASP A 157 -49.07 10.86 -3.34
N ARG A 158 -48.49 9.99 -2.52
CA ARG A 158 -48.93 9.70 -1.15
C ARG A 158 -48.98 10.98 -0.31
N PRO A 159 -50.03 11.23 0.46
CA PRO A 159 -50.13 12.36 1.37
C PRO A 159 -48.93 12.47 2.32
N VAL A 160 -48.53 13.69 2.63
CA VAL A 160 -47.36 13.97 3.52
C VAL A 160 -47.59 13.33 4.90
N GLU A 161 -48.80 13.47 5.45
CA GLU A 161 -49.17 12.94 6.76
C GLU A 161 -49.05 11.40 6.80
N GLU A 162 -49.47 10.74 5.75
CA GLU A 162 -49.37 9.27 5.63
C GLU A 162 -47.91 8.83 5.54
N SER A 163 -47.10 9.52 4.75
CA SER A 163 -45.67 9.25 4.65
C SER A 163 -44.92 9.49 5.98
N LEU A 164 -45.31 10.51 6.75
CA LEU A 164 -44.77 10.77 8.09
C LEU A 164 -45.12 9.66 9.08
N ASP A 165 -46.40 9.22 9.10
CA ASP A 165 -46.84 8.11 9.95
C ASP A 165 -46.09 6.83 9.61
N LEU A 166 -46.05 6.44 8.34
CA LEU A 166 -45.37 5.24 7.89
C LEU A 166 -43.87 5.28 8.19
N PHE A 167 -43.21 6.40 7.98
CA PHE A 167 -41.76 6.52 8.25
C PHE A 167 -41.47 6.42 9.76
N ALA A 168 -42.30 7.00 10.60
CA ALA A 168 -42.21 6.83 12.07
C ALA A 168 -42.37 5.36 12.49
N ARG A 169 -43.34 4.65 11.88
CA ARG A 169 -43.59 3.24 12.14
C ARG A 169 -42.51 2.32 11.56
N MET A 170 -41.86 2.71 10.42
CA MET A 170 -40.66 2.04 9.93
C MET A 170 -39.54 2.10 10.98
N ARG A 171 -39.32 3.29 11.58
CA ARG A 171 -38.34 3.46 12.68
C ARG A 171 -38.71 2.65 13.92
N ALA A 172 -40.00 2.53 14.22
CA ALA A 172 -40.51 1.74 15.35
C ALA A 172 -40.36 0.21 15.15
N GLY A 173 -39.93 -0.24 13.95
CA GLY A 173 -39.70 -1.65 13.65
C GLY A 173 -40.97 -2.45 13.33
N GLU A 174 -42.06 -1.79 12.95
CA GLU A 174 -43.33 -2.46 12.67
C GLU A 174 -43.34 -3.25 11.35
N PHE A 175 -42.38 -3.00 10.45
CA PHE A 175 -42.37 -3.57 9.11
C PHE A 175 -41.12 -4.43 8.85
N PRO A 176 -41.27 -5.55 8.10
CA PRO A 176 -40.14 -6.43 7.79
C PRO A 176 -39.17 -5.82 6.77
N ASN A 177 -37.98 -6.39 6.70
CA ASN A 177 -36.95 -6.02 5.70
C ASN A 177 -37.52 -6.09 4.28
N GLY A 178 -37.23 -5.08 3.48
CA GLY A 178 -37.62 -5.02 2.06
C GLY A 178 -39.08 -4.69 1.78
N SER A 179 -39.92 -4.46 2.82
CA SER A 179 -41.32 -4.13 2.62
C SER A 179 -41.58 -2.67 2.25
N MET A 180 -40.71 -1.76 2.73
CA MET A 180 -40.84 -0.33 2.50
C MET A 180 -39.49 0.34 2.38
N THR A 181 -39.48 1.46 1.64
CA THR A 181 -38.33 2.37 1.53
C THR A 181 -38.84 3.81 1.60
N LEU A 182 -37.95 4.74 2.03
CA LEU A 182 -38.18 6.17 1.81
C LEU A 182 -37.46 6.59 0.52
N ARG A 183 -38.18 7.26 -0.37
CA ARG A 183 -37.63 7.74 -1.65
C ARG A 183 -37.68 9.27 -1.71
N ALA A 184 -36.61 9.87 -2.25
CA ALA A 184 -36.63 11.28 -2.61
C ALA A 184 -37.55 11.49 -3.83
N LYS A 185 -38.29 12.61 -3.85
CA LYS A 185 -39.22 12.98 -4.93
C LYS A 185 -38.52 13.99 -5.85
N ILE A 186 -37.88 13.50 -6.91
CA ILE A 186 -37.05 14.30 -7.81
C ILE A 186 -37.62 14.29 -9.24
N ASP A 187 -37.15 13.37 -10.12
CA ASP A 187 -37.56 13.30 -11.51
C ASP A 187 -37.52 11.87 -12.06
N LEU A 188 -38.68 11.26 -12.23
CA LEU A 188 -38.81 9.90 -12.76
C LEU A 188 -38.36 9.77 -14.22
N ALA A 189 -38.27 10.88 -14.97
CA ALA A 189 -37.86 10.88 -16.38
C ALA A 189 -36.38 11.23 -16.58
N SER A 190 -35.62 11.45 -15.48
CA SER A 190 -34.22 11.80 -15.57
C SER A 190 -33.40 10.80 -16.39
N GLY A 191 -32.48 11.29 -17.21
CA GLY A 191 -31.49 10.46 -17.89
C GLY A 191 -30.50 9.80 -16.92
N ASN A 192 -30.29 10.41 -15.74
CA ASN A 192 -29.48 9.86 -14.66
C ASN A 192 -30.37 9.00 -13.72
N PHE A 193 -30.10 7.70 -13.69
CA PHE A 193 -30.87 6.77 -12.87
C PHE A 193 -30.81 7.09 -11.36
N ASN A 194 -29.73 7.72 -10.87
CA ASN A 194 -29.60 8.14 -9.48
C ASN A 194 -30.55 9.31 -9.10
N MET A 195 -31.17 9.95 -10.09
CA MET A 195 -32.13 11.04 -9.91
C MET A 195 -33.59 10.61 -10.08
N ARG A 196 -33.82 9.32 -10.43
CA ARG A 196 -35.20 8.78 -10.64
C ARG A 196 -35.85 8.37 -9.32
N ASP A 197 -36.17 9.35 -8.50
CA ASP A 197 -36.73 9.15 -7.15
C ASP A 197 -35.95 8.07 -6.38
N PRO A 198 -34.67 8.31 -6.04
CA PRO A 198 -33.80 7.32 -5.42
C PRO A 198 -34.28 6.94 -4.01
N VAL A 199 -33.96 5.73 -3.59
CA VAL A 199 -34.11 5.29 -2.21
C VAL A 199 -33.11 6.04 -1.33
N ILE A 200 -33.60 6.67 -0.25
CA ILE A 200 -32.76 7.39 0.73
C ILE A 200 -32.75 6.72 2.10
N TYR A 201 -33.76 5.87 2.42
CA TYR A 201 -33.78 5.01 3.61
C TYR A 201 -34.34 3.63 3.28
N ARG A 202 -33.80 2.60 3.96
CA ARG A 202 -34.27 1.22 3.88
C ARG A 202 -34.47 0.63 5.27
N ILE A 203 -35.34 -0.40 5.36
CA ILE A 203 -35.52 -1.21 6.57
C ILE A 203 -34.46 -2.33 6.57
N ASN A 204 -33.72 -2.46 7.68
CA ASN A 204 -32.79 -3.54 7.91
C ASN A 204 -32.69 -3.87 9.41
N HIS A 205 -33.35 -4.94 9.83
CA HIS A 205 -33.34 -5.43 11.21
C HIS A 205 -32.02 -6.18 11.46
N MET A 206 -30.94 -5.43 11.67
CA MET A 206 -29.63 -5.97 12.01
C MET A 206 -29.00 -5.22 13.18
N HIS A 207 -28.30 -5.97 14.00
CA HIS A 207 -27.47 -5.39 15.07
C HIS A 207 -26.34 -4.55 14.47
N HIS A 208 -26.21 -3.32 14.93
CA HIS A 208 -25.14 -2.42 14.53
C HIS A 208 -24.01 -2.44 15.58
N HIS A 209 -22.75 -2.55 15.17
CA HIS A 209 -21.61 -2.71 16.08
C HIS A 209 -21.51 -1.62 17.17
N ARG A 210 -21.93 -0.37 16.88
CA ARG A 210 -21.93 0.75 17.84
C ARG A 210 -23.29 1.11 18.37
N GLN A 211 -24.32 1.10 17.53
CA GLN A 211 -25.68 1.54 17.90
C GLN A 211 -26.55 0.41 18.46
N GLY A 212 -26.06 -0.85 18.43
CA GLY A 212 -26.83 -1.99 18.88
C GLY A 212 -28.13 -2.18 18.08
N ASP A 213 -29.21 -2.43 18.76
CA ASP A 213 -30.56 -2.65 18.16
C ASP A 213 -31.41 -1.37 18.19
N LYS A 214 -30.81 -0.20 18.39
CA LYS A 214 -31.55 1.08 18.47
C LYS A 214 -32.19 1.46 17.13
N TRP A 215 -31.61 1.03 16.01
CA TRP A 215 -32.05 1.34 14.66
C TRP A 215 -32.45 0.08 13.90
N CYS A 216 -33.50 0.17 13.11
CA CYS A 216 -33.91 -0.85 12.13
C CYS A 216 -34.18 -0.24 10.74
N ILE A 217 -33.97 1.07 10.60
CA ILE A 217 -33.92 1.77 9.33
C ILE A 217 -32.57 2.45 9.21
N TYR A 218 -32.00 2.46 8.01
CA TYR A 218 -30.68 3.00 7.75
C TYR A 218 -30.69 3.91 6.53
N PRO A 219 -30.00 5.06 6.59
CA PRO A 219 -29.86 5.92 5.43
C PRO A 219 -29.03 5.24 4.36
N MET A 220 -29.30 5.58 3.10
CA MET A 220 -28.44 5.20 1.99
C MET A 220 -27.22 6.14 1.94
N TYR A 221 -26.10 5.66 1.42
CA TYR A 221 -24.87 6.41 1.26
C TYR A 221 -25.08 7.80 0.66
N ASP A 222 -25.81 7.89 -0.47
CA ASP A 222 -26.03 9.15 -1.18
C ASP A 222 -26.86 10.18 -0.39
N PHE A 223 -27.54 9.76 0.66
CA PHE A 223 -28.28 10.63 1.55
C PHE A 223 -27.47 11.01 2.79
N ALA A 224 -26.81 10.06 3.43
CA ALA A 224 -26.06 10.28 4.66
C ALA A 224 -24.79 11.12 4.43
N HIS A 225 -24.01 10.81 3.38
CA HIS A 225 -22.72 11.45 3.13
C HIS A 225 -22.77 12.97 2.99
N PRO A 226 -23.66 13.57 2.15
CA PRO A 226 -23.74 15.02 2.04
C PRO A 226 -24.15 15.69 3.35
N ILE A 227 -25.05 15.06 4.13
CA ILE A 227 -25.48 15.58 5.43
C ILE A 227 -24.31 15.60 6.41
N GLN A 228 -23.59 14.49 6.51
CA GLN A 228 -22.42 14.34 7.41
C GLN A 228 -21.29 15.28 7.01
N ASP A 229 -21.01 15.43 5.71
CA ASP A 229 -20.02 16.38 5.21
C ASP A 229 -20.37 17.82 5.62
N ALA A 230 -21.64 18.21 5.50
CA ALA A 230 -22.11 19.54 5.89
C ALA A 230 -22.05 19.77 7.40
N LEU A 231 -22.39 18.77 8.21
CA LEU A 231 -22.33 18.84 9.68
C LEU A 231 -20.91 18.96 10.21
N GLU A 232 -19.97 18.30 9.56
CA GLU A 232 -18.53 18.36 9.89
C GLU A 232 -17.84 19.61 9.33
N GLY A 233 -18.54 20.47 8.57
CA GLY A 233 -17.98 21.68 7.98
C GLY A 233 -16.97 21.41 6.86
N ILE A 234 -17.10 20.26 6.16
CA ILE A 234 -16.29 19.94 4.99
C ILE A 234 -16.53 20.99 3.89
N THR A 235 -15.47 21.50 3.31
CA THR A 235 -15.54 22.41 2.16
C THR A 235 -15.49 21.62 0.84
N HIS A 236 -14.55 20.69 0.74
CA HIS A 236 -14.32 19.90 -0.46
C HIS A 236 -14.42 18.40 -0.17
N SER A 237 -15.48 17.80 -0.70
CA SER A 237 -15.79 16.39 -0.60
C SER A 237 -15.11 15.65 -1.76
N LEU A 238 -13.90 15.12 -1.54
CA LEU A 238 -13.12 14.43 -2.57
C LEU A 238 -13.49 12.96 -2.60
N CYS A 239 -13.77 12.41 -3.78
CA CYS A 239 -14.20 11.02 -3.95
C CYS A 239 -13.77 10.43 -5.30
N SER A 240 -13.97 9.12 -5.48
CA SER A 240 -13.61 8.46 -6.74
C SER A 240 -14.64 8.71 -7.85
N LEU A 241 -14.20 8.60 -9.13
CA LEU A 241 -15.03 8.83 -10.33
C LEU A 241 -16.31 7.99 -10.41
N GLU A 242 -16.42 6.90 -9.69
CA GLU A 242 -17.65 6.12 -9.62
C GLU A 242 -18.84 6.92 -9.06
N PHE A 243 -18.56 7.97 -8.29
CA PHE A 243 -19.56 8.86 -7.72
C PHE A 243 -19.90 10.08 -8.60
N GLU A 244 -19.31 10.22 -9.78
CA GLU A 244 -19.61 11.34 -10.69
C GLU A 244 -21.10 11.37 -11.06
N ALA A 245 -21.71 10.21 -11.36
CA ALA A 245 -23.14 10.12 -11.64
C ALA A 245 -24.02 10.33 -10.39
N HIS A 246 -23.45 10.25 -9.18
CA HIS A 246 -24.14 10.49 -7.90
C HIS A 246 -24.08 11.96 -7.46
N ARG A 247 -23.12 12.77 -7.97
CA ARG A 247 -22.97 14.18 -7.61
C ARG A 247 -24.26 15.02 -7.75
N PRO A 248 -25.12 14.83 -8.78
CA PRO A 248 -26.39 15.57 -8.82
C PRO A 248 -27.30 15.27 -7.62
N LEU A 249 -27.32 14.04 -7.11
CA LEU A 249 -28.07 13.67 -5.92
C LEU A 249 -27.43 14.27 -4.65
N TYR A 250 -26.11 14.24 -4.55
CA TYR A 250 -25.36 14.90 -3.48
C TYR A 250 -25.74 16.39 -3.37
N ASN A 251 -25.70 17.10 -4.50
CA ASN A 251 -26.08 18.51 -4.56
C ASN A 251 -27.54 18.74 -4.21
N TRP A 252 -28.44 17.87 -4.69
CA TRP A 252 -29.86 17.94 -4.37
C TRP A 252 -30.12 17.82 -2.86
N VAL A 253 -29.42 16.91 -2.17
CA VAL A 253 -29.52 16.75 -0.71
C VAL A 253 -29.04 18.04 0.00
N ILE A 254 -27.89 18.56 -0.41
CA ILE A 254 -27.35 19.80 0.16
C ILE A 254 -28.30 20.99 -0.02
N GLU A 255 -28.98 21.11 -1.15
CA GLU A 255 -29.90 22.20 -1.47
C GLU A 255 -31.24 22.11 -0.71
N HIS A 256 -31.71 20.89 -0.41
CA HIS A 256 -33.06 20.68 0.10
C HIS A 256 -33.13 20.30 1.59
N CYS A 257 -32.03 19.87 2.19
CA CYS A 257 -31.91 19.66 3.63
C CYS A 257 -31.52 20.97 4.35
N ASP A 258 -31.88 21.06 5.64
CA ASP A 258 -31.54 22.23 6.46
C ASP A 258 -30.15 22.03 7.09
N LEU A 259 -29.10 22.36 6.34
CA LEU A 259 -27.71 22.06 6.67
C LEU A 259 -26.89 23.33 6.93
N PRO A 260 -25.87 23.26 7.82
CA PRO A 260 -25.05 24.42 8.20
C PRO A 260 -24.00 24.82 7.15
N ALA A 261 -23.67 23.92 6.22
CA ALA A 261 -22.64 24.13 5.19
C ALA A 261 -23.05 23.51 3.85
N HIS A 262 -22.42 23.96 2.79
CA HIS A 262 -22.66 23.52 1.41
C HIS A 262 -21.37 23.01 0.77
N PRO A 263 -20.90 21.79 1.11
CA PRO A 263 -19.67 21.21 0.55
C PRO A 263 -19.74 21.06 -0.98
N ARG A 264 -18.58 21.13 -1.62
CA ARG A 264 -18.41 20.85 -3.06
C ARG A 264 -17.83 19.46 -3.27
N GLN A 265 -18.54 18.57 -3.98
CA GLN A 265 -18.02 17.25 -4.36
C GLN A 265 -17.15 17.37 -5.61
N ILE A 266 -15.96 16.74 -5.58
CA ILE A 266 -15.01 16.66 -6.69
C ILE A 266 -14.52 15.23 -6.81
N GLU A 267 -14.54 14.67 -8.02
CA GLU A 267 -14.18 13.29 -8.28
C GLU A 267 -12.81 13.18 -8.95
N PHE A 268 -12.09 12.10 -8.58
CA PHE A 268 -10.79 11.72 -9.17
C PHE A 268 -10.74 10.24 -9.56
N ALA A 269 -9.87 9.90 -10.50
CA ALA A 269 -9.69 8.52 -10.95
C ALA A 269 -9.05 7.65 -9.87
N ARG A 270 -9.60 6.44 -9.67
CA ARG A 270 -9.01 5.42 -8.81
C ARG A 270 -7.60 5.03 -9.30
N LEU A 271 -6.79 4.50 -8.41
CA LEU A 271 -5.56 3.81 -8.77
C LEU A 271 -5.90 2.45 -9.40
N GLY A 272 -5.51 2.26 -10.65
CA GLY A 272 -5.32 0.95 -11.26
C GLY A 272 -3.84 0.59 -11.21
N ILE A 273 -3.51 -0.64 -10.85
CA ILE A 273 -2.14 -1.17 -10.85
C ILE A 273 -2.18 -2.57 -11.44
N ASP A 274 -1.21 -2.89 -12.32
CA ASP A 274 -1.15 -4.19 -12.96
C ASP A 274 -0.70 -5.30 -11.98
N HIS A 275 -0.79 -6.57 -12.39
CA HIS A 275 -0.42 -7.76 -11.61
C HIS A 275 -1.07 -7.81 -10.22
N THR A 276 -2.19 -7.10 -10.00
CA THR A 276 -2.78 -6.89 -8.68
C THR A 276 -4.31 -6.95 -8.75
N VAL A 277 -4.91 -7.49 -7.70
CA VAL A 277 -6.36 -7.44 -7.45
C VAL A 277 -6.59 -6.56 -6.23
N MET A 278 -7.50 -5.57 -6.34
CA MET A 278 -7.84 -4.65 -5.23
C MET A 278 -9.27 -4.82 -4.70
N SER A 279 -10.07 -5.71 -5.31
CA SER A 279 -11.41 -6.01 -4.84
C SER A 279 -11.36 -6.70 -3.47
N LYS A 280 -11.95 -6.09 -2.42
CA LYS A 280 -12.01 -6.66 -1.06
C LYS A 280 -12.55 -8.09 -1.06
N ARG A 281 -13.57 -8.39 -1.86
CA ARG A 281 -14.13 -9.75 -2.00
C ARG A 281 -13.11 -10.74 -2.53
N LYS A 282 -12.32 -10.37 -3.54
CA LYS A 282 -11.30 -11.23 -4.12
C LYS A 282 -10.12 -11.42 -3.16
N LEU A 283 -9.68 -10.34 -2.48
CA LEU A 283 -8.62 -10.42 -1.46
C LEU A 283 -9.04 -11.33 -0.29
N ARG A 284 -10.28 -11.20 0.20
CA ARG A 284 -10.83 -12.08 1.24
C ARG A 284 -10.81 -13.54 0.79
N LYS A 285 -11.20 -13.84 -0.45
CA LYS A 285 -11.17 -15.20 -1.01
C LYS A 285 -9.76 -15.80 -1.00
N LEU A 286 -8.72 -15.00 -1.31
CA LEU A 286 -7.33 -15.46 -1.22
C LEU A 286 -6.94 -15.89 0.21
N VAL A 287 -7.36 -15.14 1.21
CA VAL A 287 -7.10 -15.44 2.63
C VAL A 287 -7.90 -16.66 3.08
N GLU A 288 -9.21 -16.70 2.80
CA GLU A 288 -10.11 -17.79 3.21
C GLU A 288 -9.74 -19.14 2.57
N GLU A 289 -9.27 -19.13 1.32
CA GLU A 289 -8.82 -20.33 0.62
C GLU A 289 -7.35 -20.71 0.93
N GLY A 290 -6.66 -19.96 1.81
CA GLY A 290 -5.26 -20.22 2.17
C GLY A 290 -4.26 -20.06 1.02
N ARG A 291 -4.57 -19.23 0.01
CA ARG A 291 -3.66 -18.92 -1.10
C ARG A 291 -2.53 -17.98 -0.67
N VAL A 292 -2.76 -17.23 0.37
CA VAL A 292 -1.83 -16.36 1.07
C VAL A 292 -1.88 -16.64 2.57
N SER A 293 -0.85 -16.26 3.31
CA SER A 293 -0.74 -16.53 4.76
C SER A 293 -1.68 -15.69 5.63
N GLY A 294 -2.28 -14.65 5.08
CA GLY A 294 -3.19 -13.74 5.78
C GLY A 294 -3.29 -12.40 5.07
N TRP A 295 -3.98 -11.45 5.69
CA TRP A 295 -4.13 -10.10 5.16
C TRP A 295 -2.81 -9.33 5.07
N ASP A 296 -1.85 -9.67 5.90
CA ASP A 296 -0.50 -9.10 5.93
C ASP A 296 0.55 -9.94 5.18
N ASP A 297 0.11 -10.87 4.32
CA ASP A 297 1.05 -11.58 3.43
C ASP A 297 1.81 -10.55 2.56
N PRO A 298 3.16 -10.63 2.51
CA PRO A 298 3.97 -9.67 1.73
C PRO A 298 3.68 -9.61 0.23
N ARG A 299 2.88 -10.51 -0.32
CA ARG A 299 2.42 -10.51 -1.72
C ARG A 299 1.08 -9.79 -1.91
N MET A 300 0.40 -9.47 -0.81
CA MET A 300 -0.88 -8.77 -0.82
C MET A 300 -0.68 -7.26 -1.05
N PRO A 301 -1.60 -6.59 -1.74
CA PRO A 301 -1.54 -5.13 -1.95
C PRO A 301 -2.03 -4.34 -0.72
N THR A 302 -2.33 -5.00 0.38
CA THR A 302 -2.72 -4.38 1.66
C THR A 302 -1.57 -3.58 2.25
N LEU A 303 -1.86 -2.51 2.97
CA LEU A 303 -0.79 -1.70 3.60
C LEU A 303 -0.01 -2.49 4.63
N CYS A 304 -0.68 -3.31 5.43
CA CYS A 304 -0.01 -4.22 6.37
C CYS A 304 0.89 -5.24 5.64
N GLY A 305 0.48 -5.77 4.48
CA GLY A 305 1.29 -6.66 3.66
C GLY A 305 2.51 -5.95 3.05
N LEU A 306 2.31 -4.77 2.47
CA LEU A 306 3.40 -3.95 1.93
C LEU A 306 4.40 -3.55 3.02
N ARG A 307 3.93 -3.13 4.19
CA ARG A 307 4.77 -2.81 5.36
C ARG A 307 5.60 -4.02 5.80
N ARG A 308 4.99 -5.21 5.89
CA ARG A 308 5.69 -6.45 6.22
C ARG A 308 6.72 -6.85 5.16
N ARG A 309 6.48 -6.52 3.89
CA ARG A 309 7.44 -6.68 2.78
C ARG A 309 8.59 -5.66 2.83
N GLY A 310 8.51 -4.63 3.67
CA GLY A 310 9.54 -3.62 3.84
C GLY A 310 9.32 -2.34 3.02
N TYR A 311 8.11 -2.12 2.51
CA TYR A 311 7.75 -0.81 1.94
C TYR A 311 7.75 0.25 3.04
N THR A 312 8.31 1.40 2.75
CA THR A 312 8.34 2.54 3.66
C THR A 312 7.18 3.49 3.36
N ALA A 313 6.71 4.22 4.37
CA ALA A 313 5.72 5.27 4.17
C ALA A 313 6.20 6.31 3.12
N ARG A 314 7.49 6.68 3.15
CA ARG A 314 8.12 7.61 2.20
C ARG A 314 8.02 7.10 0.76
N SER A 315 8.32 5.82 0.52
CA SER A 315 8.26 5.24 -0.83
C SER A 315 6.84 5.21 -1.38
N ILE A 316 5.84 4.90 -0.54
CA ILE A 316 4.42 4.87 -0.94
C ILE A 316 3.90 6.29 -1.20
N ARG A 317 4.21 7.26 -0.35
CA ARG A 317 3.84 8.67 -0.58
C ARG A 317 4.48 9.20 -1.87
N ASN A 318 5.77 8.96 -2.08
CA ASN A 318 6.46 9.34 -3.32
C ASN A 318 5.81 8.69 -4.57
N PHE A 319 5.43 7.41 -4.49
CA PHE A 319 4.68 6.75 -5.56
C PHE A 319 3.35 7.47 -5.84
N CYS A 320 2.54 7.74 -4.82
CA CYS A 320 1.24 8.41 -4.96
C CYS A 320 1.38 9.83 -5.53
N ASP A 321 2.37 10.58 -5.08
CA ASP A 321 2.64 11.94 -5.57
C ASP A 321 3.04 11.93 -7.06
N ARG A 322 3.89 10.99 -7.46
CA ARG A 322 4.40 10.90 -8.85
C ARG A 322 3.37 10.40 -9.85
N ILE A 323 2.45 9.51 -9.46
CA ILE A 323 1.34 9.10 -10.34
C ILE A 323 0.32 10.22 -10.52
N GLY A 324 0.26 11.18 -9.59
CA GLY A 324 -0.58 12.37 -9.65
C GLY A 324 -2.08 12.07 -9.61
N VAL A 325 -2.87 13.10 -9.91
CA VAL A 325 -4.34 13.07 -9.88
C VAL A 325 -4.88 13.23 -11.30
N ALA A 326 -5.72 12.29 -11.74
CA ALA A 326 -6.30 12.27 -13.08
C ALA A 326 -7.84 12.20 -13.03
N LYS A 327 -8.49 12.66 -14.13
CA LYS A 327 -9.94 12.53 -14.36
C LYS A 327 -10.32 11.29 -15.18
N SER A 328 -9.34 10.50 -15.63
CA SER A 328 -9.56 9.29 -16.41
C SER A 328 -8.86 8.11 -15.74
N ALA A 329 -9.50 6.94 -15.76
CA ALA A 329 -8.91 5.72 -15.26
C ALA A 329 -7.64 5.38 -16.06
N ASN A 330 -6.57 5.05 -15.36
CA ASN A 330 -5.31 4.56 -15.91
C ASN A 330 -4.81 3.39 -15.07
N VAL A 331 -3.96 2.56 -15.67
CA VAL A 331 -3.28 1.47 -14.98
C VAL A 331 -1.80 1.82 -14.91
N VAL A 332 -1.26 1.79 -13.70
CA VAL A 332 0.16 2.03 -13.41
C VAL A 332 0.87 0.68 -13.33
N GLU A 333 2.09 0.59 -13.85
CA GLU A 333 2.90 -0.63 -13.74
C GLU A 333 3.32 -0.87 -12.27
N TYR A 334 3.17 -2.09 -11.77
CA TYR A 334 3.65 -2.49 -10.44
C TYR A 334 5.14 -2.22 -10.28
N GLY A 335 5.91 -2.38 -11.36
CA GLY A 335 7.33 -2.03 -11.42
C GLY A 335 7.64 -0.59 -11.02
N PHE A 336 6.70 0.36 -11.21
CA PHE A 336 6.88 1.75 -10.77
C PHE A 336 6.77 1.90 -9.23
N LEU A 337 5.89 1.14 -8.59
CA LEU A 337 5.82 1.08 -7.12
C LEU A 337 7.12 0.52 -6.55
N GLU A 338 7.66 -0.56 -7.15
CA GLU A 338 8.96 -1.11 -6.78
C GLU A 338 10.12 -0.15 -7.04
N HIS A 339 10.05 0.63 -8.13
CA HIS A 339 11.05 1.66 -8.44
C HIS A 339 11.11 2.73 -7.34
N CYS A 340 9.96 3.24 -6.87
CA CYS A 340 9.91 4.21 -5.78
C CYS A 340 10.49 3.64 -4.46
N LEU A 341 10.24 2.37 -4.17
CA LEU A 341 10.85 1.70 -3.02
C LEU A 341 12.37 1.57 -3.18
N ARG A 342 12.82 1.22 -4.39
CA ARG A 342 14.24 1.03 -4.69
C ARG A 342 15.01 2.34 -4.56
N GLU A 343 14.45 3.46 -5.01
CA GLU A 343 15.03 4.80 -4.82
C GLU A 343 15.18 5.13 -3.33
N ASP A 344 14.12 4.90 -2.53
CA ASP A 344 14.11 5.16 -1.09
C ASP A 344 15.16 4.32 -0.36
N LEU A 345 15.17 3.01 -0.59
CA LEU A 345 16.11 2.09 0.07
C LEU A 345 17.55 2.27 -0.41
N ASN A 346 17.77 2.75 -1.63
CA ASN A 346 19.11 3.06 -2.09
C ASN A 346 19.78 4.17 -1.27
N GLU A 347 18.99 5.13 -0.81
CA GLU A 347 19.48 6.22 0.05
C GLU A 347 19.62 5.79 1.50
N THR A 348 18.66 5.01 2.02
CA THR A 348 18.49 4.82 3.47
C THR A 348 19.00 3.48 4.00
N ALA A 349 19.02 2.43 3.16
CA ALA A 349 19.33 1.08 3.63
C ALA A 349 20.82 0.88 3.89
N GLN A 350 21.13 0.28 5.03
CA GLN A 350 22.49 -0.17 5.34
C GLN A 350 22.89 -1.32 4.38
N ARG A 351 24.15 -1.27 3.87
CA ARG A 351 24.73 -2.35 3.06
C ARG A 351 25.29 -3.40 4.00
N VAL A 352 24.84 -4.64 3.85
CA VAL A 352 25.26 -5.76 4.67
C VAL A 352 25.66 -6.95 3.80
N MET A 353 26.51 -7.82 4.34
CA MET A 353 26.91 -9.04 3.66
C MET A 353 26.05 -10.21 4.13
N ALA A 354 25.35 -10.82 3.19
CA ALA A 354 24.54 -12.01 3.37
C ALA A 354 24.70 -12.91 2.14
N VAL A 355 24.79 -14.20 2.34
CA VAL A 355 24.93 -15.22 1.29
C VAL A 355 23.68 -16.08 1.29
N LEU A 356 22.94 -16.06 0.19
CA LEU A 356 21.64 -16.74 0.09
C LEU A 356 21.77 -18.21 -0.33
N ARG A 357 22.69 -18.50 -1.23
CA ARG A 357 23.02 -19.85 -1.69
C ARG A 357 24.48 -20.12 -1.43
N PRO A 358 24.83 -20.49 -0.18
CA PRO A 358 26.22 -20.54 0.26
C PRO A 358 26.99 -21.69 -0.36
N ILE A 359 28.20 -21.38 -0.83
CA ILE A 359 29.24 -22.35 -1.13
C ILE A 359 30.49 -21.98 -0.34
N LYS A 360 31.21 -23.00 0.14
CA LYS A 360 32.40 -22.78 0.94
C LYS A 360 33.58 -22.34 0.07
N LEU A 361 34.32 -21.35 0.54
CA LEU A 361 35.57 -20.88 -0.02
C LEU A 361 36.68 -21.03 1.01
N THR A 362 37.72 -21.77 0.69
CA THR A 362 38.90 -21.92 1.54
C THR A 362 40.11 -21.21 0.89
N ILE A 363 40.72 -20.28 1.63
CA ILE A 363 41.94 -19.55 1.22
C ILE A 363 43.14 -20.34 1.69
N THR A 364 43.79 -21.05 0.76
CA THR A 364 44.78 -22.10 1.06
C THR A 364 46.11 -21.54 1.59
N ASN A 365 46.46 -20.33 1.22
CA ASN A 365 47.70 -19.63 1.68
C ASN A 365 47.43 -18.65 2.84
N TYR A 366 46.23 -18.63 3.43
CA TYR A 366 45.94 -17.83 4.62
C TYR A 366 46.53 -18.49 5.87
N PRO A 367 47.16 -17.73 6.79
CA PRO A 367 47.82 -18.33 7.95
C PRO A 367 46.82 -19.11 8.82
N ALA A 368 47.16 -20.37 9.14
CA ALA A 368 46.31 -21.26 9.91
C ALA A 368 45.94 -20.64 11.29
N GLY A 369 44.66 -20.63 11.61
CA GLY A 369 44.14 -20.08 12.88
C GLY A 369 44.17 -18.55 13.00
N LYS A 370 44.62 -17.85 11.96
CA LYS A 370 44.55 -16.38 11.96
C LYS A 370 43.12 -15.92 11.73
N THR A 371 42.67 -14.99 12.56
CA THR A 371 41.42 -14.22 12.37
C THR A 371 41.77 -12.74 12.43
N GLU A 372 41.08 -11.94 11.66
CA GLU A 372 41.21 -10.48 11.69
C GLU A 372 39.84 -9.84 11.43
N THR A 373 39.73 -8.53 11.53
CA THR A 373 38.55 -7.78 11.12
C THR A 373 38.86 -6.92 9.91
N VAL A 374 37.91 -6.73 9.06
CA VAL A 374 37.97 -5.79 7.93
C VAL A 374 36.89 -4.73 8.09
N THR A 375 37.22 -3.50 7.75
CA THR A 375 36.31 -2.36 7.85
C THR A 375 35.49 -2.25 6.57
N VAL A 376 34.17 -2.21 6.70
CA VAL A 376 33.23 -2.09 5.56
C VAL A 376 32.32 -0.89 5.79
N GLU A 377 32.05 -0.12 4.74
CA GLU A 377 31.14 1.02 4.79
C GLU A 377 29.68 0.56 4.97
N ASN A 378 28.96 1.23 5.85
CA ASN A 378 27.53 0.95 6.08
C ASN A 378 26.66 1.47 4.93
N ASN A 379 26.98 2.62 4.37
CA ASN A 379 26.30 3.16 3.19
C ASN A 379 27.28 4.07 2.40
N PRO A 380 27.73 3.67 1.21
CA PRO A 380 28.68 4.49 0.42
C PRO A 380 28.09 5.82 -0.08
N LEU A 381 26.74 5.98 -0.06
CA LEU A 381 26.05 7.22 -0.43
C LEU A 381 25.86 8.17 0.75
N ASP A 382 26.05 7.69 1.98
CA ASP A 382 25.94 8.47 3.21
C ASP A 382 27.14 8.22 4.12
N PRO A 383 28.18 9.06 4.04
CA PRO A 383 29.34 8.93 4.92
C PRO A 383 29.02 9.03 6.42
N SER A 384 27.89 9.64 6.79
CA SER A 384 27.45 9.74 8.18
C SER A 384 26.99 8.40 8.76
N ALA A 385 26.61 7.44 7.91
CA ALA A 385 26.28 6.07 8.29
C ALA A 385 27.47 5.31 8.87
N GLY A 386 28.70 5.79 8.65
CA GLY A 386 29.94 5.24 9.20
C GLY A 386 30.32 3.89 8.61
N THR A 387 31.14 3.16 9.37
CA THR A 387 31.69 1.86 9.00
C THR A 387 31.44 0.83 10.10
N ARG A 388 31.62 -0.44 9.78
CA ARG A 388 31.60 -1.55 10.73
C ARG A 388 32.76 -2.50 10.52
N GLU A 389 33.11 -3.23 11.58
CA GLU A 389 34.14 -4.26 11.56
C GLU A 389 33.49 -5.63 11.31
N VAL A 390 33.97 -6.35 10.30
CA VAL A 390 33.45 -7.68 9.91
C VAL A 390 34.56 -8.71 10.12
N PRO A 391 34.31 -9.83 10.83
CA PRO A 391 35.29 -10.92 11.00
C PRO A 391 35.71 -11.52 9.66
N PHE A 392 37.01 -11.84 9.53
CA PHE A 392 37.61 -12.46 8.36
C PHE A 392 38.58 -13.57 8.77
N SER A 393 38.48 -14.72 8.11
CA SER A 393 39.39 -15.86 8.29
C SER A 393 39.73 -16.51 6.94
N GLY A 394 40.47 -17.61 6.98
CA GLY A 394 40.80 -18.41 5.79
C GLY A 394 39.64 -19.26 5.25
N SER A 395 38.45 -19.25 5.90
CA SER A 395 37.28 -19.99 5.47
C SER A 395 36.06 -19.09 5.41
N LEU A 396 35.43 -18.99 4.26
CA LEU A 396 34.35 -18.05 3.95
C LEU A 396 33.16 -18.78 3.31
N TRP A 397 31.99 -18.17 3.40
CA TRP A 397 30.84 -18.45 2.55
C TRP A 397 30.71 -17.38 1.48
N ILE A 398 30.49 -17.80 0.21
CA ILE A 398 30.19 -16.93 -0.92
C ILE A 398 28.97 -17.45 -1.66
N GLU A 399 28.38 -16.66 -2.57
CA GLU A 399 27.29 -17.14 -3.42
C GLU A 399 27.78 -18.24 -4.36
N ALA A 400 27.01 -19.31 -4.50
CA ALA A 400 27.31 -20.39 -5.45
C ALA A 400 27.46 -19.86 -6.89
N ASP A 401 26.66 -18.82 -7.25
CA ASP A 401 26.73 -18.17 -8.56
C ASP A 401 28.01 -17.34 -8.78
N ASP A 402 28.81 -17.10 -7.74
CA ASP A 402 30.11 -16.41 -7.85
C ASP A 402 31.23 -17.33 -8.33
N PHE A 403 30.93 -18.62 -8.51
CA PHE A 403 31.84 -19.59 -9.10
C PHE A 403 31.23 -20.29 -10.32
N MET A 404 32.04 -20.55 -11.33
CA MET A 404 31.65 -21.32 -12.51
C MET A 404 32.82 -22.16 -12.99
N ALA A 405 32.70 -23.49 -12.96
CA ALA A 405 33.75 -24.40 -13.39
C ALA A 405 34.03 -24.29 -14.89
N GLU A 406 32.99 -24.16 -15.71
CA GLU A 406 33.06 -23.93 -17.15
C GLU A 406 32.45 -22.55 -17.47
N PRO A 407 33.26 -21.48 -17.50
CA PRO A 407 32.75 -20.11 -17.60
C PRO A 407 32.17 -19.79 -18.97
N ILE A 408 31.01 -19.16 -18.97
CA ILE A 408 30.41 -18.57 -20.16
C ILE A 408 31.20 -17.30 -20.60
N PRO A 409 31.10 -16.86 -21.89
CA PRO A 409 31.75 -15.64 -22.35
C PRO A 409 31.43 -14.42 -21.49
N LYS A 410 32.47 -13.64 -21.14
CA LYS A 410 32.38 -12.43 -20.29
C LYS A 410 32.09 -12.70 -18.79
N TYR A 411 32.11 -13.94 -18.32
CA TYR A 411 32.07 -14.22 -16.89
C TYR A 411 33.32 -13.65 -16.20
N LYS A 412 33.12 -12.84 -15.14
CA LYS A 412 34.20 -12.09 -14.48
C LYS A 412 34.35 -12.43 -13.00
N ARG A 413 33.74 -13.54 -12.54
CA ARG A 413 33.85 -14.00 -11.16
C ARG A 413 34.83 -15.19 -11.09
N LEU A 414 34.79 -15.92 -9.97
CA LEU A 414 35.73 -17.02 -9.76
C LEU A 414 35.50 -18.17 -10.75
N THR A 415 36.62 -18.62 -11.34
CA THR A 415 36.65 -19.79 -12.23
C THR A 415 38.07 -20.36 -12.24
N PRO A 416 38.27 -21.66 -12.49
CA PRO A 416 39.58 -22.24 -12.59
C PRO A 416 40.44 -21.46 -13.59
N ASN A 417 41.63 -21.05 -13.15
CA ASN A 417 42.59 -20.21 -13.93
C ASN A 417 41.99 -18.85 -14.42
N GLY A 418 40.92 -18.39 -13.78
CA GLY A 418 40.26 -17.13 -14.09
C GLY A 418 40.97 -15.89 -13.54
N PRO A 419 40.33 -14.72 -13.67
CA PRO A 419 40.86 -13.48 -13.14
C PRO A 419 40.84 -13.45 -11.61
N GLU A 420 41.71 -12.60 -11.03
CA GLU A 420 41.60 -12.22 -9.63
C GLU A 420 40.29 -11.49 -9.41
N CYS A 421 39.60 -11.80 -8.31
CA CYS A 421 38.38 -11.15 -7.83
C CYS A 421 38.64 -10.42 -6.51
N ARG A 422 37.89 -9.36 -6.23
CA ARG A 422 37.93 -8.69 -4.93
C ARG A 422 36.94 -9.35 -3.98
N LEU A 423 37.37 -9.67 -2.78
CA LEU A 423 36.49 -9.83 -1.63
C LEU A 423 36.18 -8.44 -1.06
N GLU A 424 34.90 -8.10 -0.96
CA GLU A 424 34.47 -6.77 -0.51
C GLU A 424 35.16 -6.34 0.78
N GLY A 425 35.87 -5.19 0.74
CA GLY A 425 36.60 -4.64 1.88
C GLY A 425 37.83 -5.44 2.35
N ALA A 426 38.08 -6.63 1.79
CA ALA A 426 39.13 -7.53 2.26
C ALA A 426 40.33 -7.62 1.28
N TYR A 427 40.42 -8.68 0.51
CA TYR A 427 41.60 -8.99 -0.30
C TYR A 427 41.26 -9.39 -1.73
N LEU A 428 42.24 -9.38 -2.59
CA LEU A 428 42.18 -10.06 -3.88
C LEU A 428 42.38 -11.56 -3.70
N ILE A 429 41.59 -12.35 -4.41
CA ILE A 429 41.68 -13.80 -4.43
C ILE A 429 41.68 -14.33 -5.85
N LYS A 430 42.31 -15.48 -6.04
CA LYS A 430 42.33 -16.24 -7.29
C LYS A 430 41.99 -17.68 -7.03
N CYS A 431 41.08 -18.26 -7.80
CA CYS A 431 40.73 -19.67 -7.71
C CYS A 431 41.92 -20.54 -8.15
N VAL A 432 42.30 -21.51 -7.34
CA VAL A 432 43.34 -22.52 -7.60
C VAL A 432 42.79 -23.92 -7.73
N GLY A 433 41.57 -24.16 -7.32
CA GLY A 433 40.91 -25.47 -7.41
C GLY A 433 39.49 -25.47 -6.88
N TYR A 434 38.80 -26.58 -7.00
CA TYR A 434 37.46 -26.81 -6.42
C TYR A 434 37.23 -28.31 -6.23
N GLU A 435 36.31 -28.63 -5.33
CA GLU A 435 35.82 -29.98 -5.06
C GLU A 435 34.38 -30.13 -5.50
N THR A 436 34.00 -31.38 -5.87
CA THR A 436 32.61 -31.71 -6.25
C THR A 436 32.12 -32.92 -5.50
N ASP A 437 30.80 -33.01 -5.31
CA ASP A 437 30.12 -34.20 -4.82
C ASP A 437 30.02 -35.30 -5.91
N GLU A 438 29.42 -36.43 -5.56
CA GLU A 438 29.20 -37.59 -6.47
C GLU A 438 28.31 -37.25 -7.67
N ASN A 439 27.53 -36.14 -7.59
CA ASN A 439 26.64 -35.68 -8.64
C ASN A 439 27.28 -34.57 -9.52
N GLY A 440 28.52 -34.19 -9.20
CA GLY A 440 29.24 -33.11 -9.91
C GLY A 440 28.91 -31.70 -9.43
N ASN A 441 28.15 -31.55 -8.35
CA ASN A 441 27.91 -30.24 -7.76
C ASN A 441 29.14 -29.77 -7.02
N VAL A 442 29.53 -28.49 -7.21
CA VAL A 442 30.66 -27.91 -6.49
C VAL A 442 30.32 -27.73 -5.02
N THR A 443 31.16 -28.25 -4.14
CA THR A 443 30.98 -28.23 -2.68
C THR A 443 31.92 -27.27 -1.97
N GLU A 444 33.14 -27.10 -2.50
CA GLU A 444 34.15 -26.22 -1.93
C GLU A 444 35.03 -25.62 -3.04
N ILE A 445 35.44 -24.38 -2.87
CA ILE A 445 36.36 -23.65 -3.78
C ILE A 445 37.65 -23.39 -3.01
N ALA A 446 38.78 -23.74 -3.62
CA ALA A 446 40.11 -23.38 -3.12
C ALA A 446 40.60 -22.13 -3.84
N ALA A 447 41.05 -21.14 -3.06
CA ALA A 447 41.62 -19.92 -3.59
C ALA A 447 42.91 -19.52 -2.87
N GLU A 448 43.74 -18.72 -3.51
CA GLU A 448 44.88 -18.03 -2.89
C GLU A 448 44.57 -16.53 -2.82
N TYR A 449 44.94 -15.88 -1.72
CA TYR A 449 44.82 -14.43 -1.58
C TYR A 449 46.13 -13.71 -1.77
N ASP A 450 46.07 -12.46 -2.20
CA ASP A 450 47.20 -11.56 -2.23
C ASP A 450 47.31 -10.80 -0.90
N PRO A 451 48.31 -11.11 -0.03
CA PRO A 451 48.40 -10.51 1.31
C PRO A 451 48.68 -9.00 1.26
N ASP A 452 49.21 -8.45 0.15
CA ASP A 452 49.50 -7.05 -0.01
C ASP A 452 48.33 -6.22 -0.58
N SER A 453 47.17 -6.87 -0.80
CA SER A 453 45.97 -6.27 -1.39
C SER A 453 44.88 -5.93 -0.37
N ARG A 454 45.23 -5.70 0.89
CA ARG A 454 44.24 -5.35 1.93
C ARG A 454 43.45 -4.11 1.52
N GLY A 455 42.11 -4.20 1.63
CA GLY A 455 41.19 -3.18 1.11
C GLY A 455 40.71 -3.44 -0.32
N GLY A 456 41.21 -4.51 -0.97
CA GLY A 456 40.80 -4.97 -2.30
C GLY A 456 41.57 -4.36 -3.48
N ASP A 457 42.61 -3.56 -3.24
CA ASP A 457 43.48 -3.01 -4.30
C ASP A 457 44.89 -3.60 -4.23
N PRO A 458 45.47 -3.94 -5.40
CA PRO A 458 46.81 -4.51 -5.44
C PRO A 458 47.88 -3.46 -5.18
N ALA A 459 48.86 -3.76 -4.31
CA ALA A 459 49.95 -2.84 -3.96
C ALA A 459 50.83 -2.44 -5.18
N ASP A 460 50.94 -3.29 -6.20
CA ASP A 460 51.68 -3.04 -7.42
C ASP A 460 50.92 -2.22 -8.49
N GLY A 461 49.69 -1.82 -8.21
CA GLY A 461 48.85 -1.02 -9.10
C GLY A 461 48.34 -1.74 -10.36
N ARG A 462 48.47 -3.09 -10.44
CA ARG A 462 47.94 -3.86 -11.56
C ARG A 462 46.43 -3.72 -11.66
N LYS A 463 45.90 -3.78 -12.88
CA LYS A 463 44.42 -3.71 -13.09
C LYS A 463 43.75 -5.04 -12.77
N VAL A 464 42.90 -5.05 -11.77
CA VAL A 464 42.02 -6.18 -11.46
C VAL A 464 40.92 -6.28 -12.49
N LYS A 465 40.77 -7.45 -13.13
CA LYS A 465 39.79 -7.71 -14.19
C LYS A 465 38.50 -8.39 -13.69
N GLY A 466 38.60 -9.06 -12.54
CA GLY A 466 37.45 -9.75 -11.89
C GLY A 466 36.52 -8.79 -11.19
N ALA A 467 35.35 -9.30 -10.86
CA ALA A 467 34.34 -8.56 -10.12
C ALA A 467 34.64 -8.53 -8.60
N THR A 468 34.03 -7.63 -7.90
CA THR A 468 33.92 -7.67 -6.44
C THR A 468 32.81 -8.63 -6.03
N ILE A 469 33.09 -9.51 -5.07
CA ILE A 469 32.13 -10.47 -4.51
C ILE A 469 31.99 -10.23 -3.00
N HIS A 470 30.79 -10.40 -2.47
CA HIS A 470 30.54 -10.35 -1.04
C HIS A 470 30.75 -11.74 -0.43
N TRP A 471 30.91 -11.78 0.86
CA TRP A 471 31.29 -12.98 1.60
C TRP A 471 30.84 -12.88 3.06
N VAL A 472 30.80 -14.02 3.76
CA VAL A 472 30.61 -14.08 5.20
C VAL A 472 31.62 -15.05 5.79
N ASP A 473 32.26 -14.69 6.90
CA ASP A 473 33.23 -15.54 7.58
C ASP A 473 32.57 -16.83 8.08
N ALA A 474 33.10 -17.98 7.69
CA ALA A 474 32.46 -19.26 7.96
C ALA A 474 32.46 -19.64 9.45
N ALA A 475 33.41 -19.14 10.23
CA ALA A 475 33.51 -19.44 11.67
C ALA A 475 32.49 -18.66 12.51
N THR A 476 32.04 -17.50 12.02
CA THR A 476 31.18 -16.58 12.76
C THR A 476 29.81 -16.36 12.11
N ALA A 477 29.59 -16.90 10.91
CA ALA A 477 28.32 -16.79 10.19
C ALA A 477 27.15 -17.31 11.04
N VAL A 478 26.01 -16.62 10.93
CA VAL A 478 24.75 -17.02 11.55
C VAL A 478 23.79 -17.49 10.47
N ASP A 479 23.05 -18.56 10.75
CA ASP A 479 22.02 -19.07 9.85
C ASP A 479 20.79 -18.14 9.84
N ALA A 480 20.21 -17.98 8.66
CA ALA A 480 19.01 -17.15 8.48
C ALA A 480 18.05 -17.79 7.47
N GLU A 481 16.76 -17.52 7.66
CA GLU A 481 15.73 -17.76 6.65
C GLU A 481 15.56 -16.51 5.79
N VAL A 482 15.52 -16.69 4.48
CA VAL A 482 15.25 -15.59 3.53
C VAL A 482 14.11 -15.95 2.61
N ARG A 483 13.13 -15.08 2.52
CA ARG A 483 11.94 -15.22 1.69
C ARG A 483 12.04 -14.32 0.47
N LEU A 484 12.07 -14.93 -0.70
CA LEU A 484 12.12 -14.24 -1.98
C LEU A 484 10.71 -14.12 -2.54
N TYR A 485 10.13 -12.94 -2.43
CA TYR A 485 8.80 -12.66 -2.95
C TYR A 485 8.86 -12.14 -4.38
N ASP A 486 7.89 -12.56 -5.19
CA ASP A 486 7.61 -12.06 -6.53
C ASP A 486 6.14 -11.64 -6.63
N ASN A 487 5.68 -11.18 -7.80
CA ASN A 487 4.29 -10.83 -8.03
C ASN A 487 3.36 -12.01 -7.72
N LEU A 488 2.26 -11.72 -7.02
CA LEU A 488 1.26 -12.74 -6.68
C LEU A 488 0.56 -13.30 -7.92
N PHE A 489 0.47 -12.50 -9.00
CA PHE A 489 -0.17 -12.87 -10.26
C PHE A 489 0.81 -12.81 -11.41
N THR A 490 0.76 -13.80 -12.31
CA THR A 490 1.53 -13.81 -13.56
C THR A 490 0.91 -12.92 -14.63
N ASP A 491 -0.41 -12.72 -14.59
CA ASP A 491 -1.16 -11.92 -15.54
C ASP A 491 -1.13 -10.44 -15.14
N ALA A 492 -0.93 -9.55 -16.11
CA ALA A 492 -0.94 -8.11 -15.87
C ALA A 492 -2.34 -7.57 -15.50
N ASN A 493 -3.41 -8.24 -15.94
CA ASN A 493 -4.78 -7.88 -15.60
C ASN A 493 -5.56 -9.09 -15.05
N PRO A 494 -5.27 -9.54 -13.81
CA PRO A 494 -5.94 -10.69 -13.21
C PRO A 494 -7.41 -10.39 -12.86
N ASP A 495 -7.81 -9.11 -12.85
CA ASP A 495 -9.15 -8.65 -12.48
C ASP A 495 -10.11 -8.55 -13.67
N ALA A 496 -9.66 -8.90 -14.88
CA ALA A 496 -10.50 -8.89 -16.09
C ALA A 496 -11.75 -9.74 -15.94
N ALA A 497 -12.88 -9.28 -16.50
CA ALA A 497 -14.20 -9.88 -16.29
C ALA A 497 -14.34 -11.31 -16.88
N ASP A 498 -13.50 -11.66 -17.85
CA ASP A 498 -13.48 -12.94 -18.55
C ASP A 498 -12.52 -13.97 -17.94
N LYS A 499 -11.89 -13.65 -16.79
CA LYS A 499 -10.88 -14.50 -16.13
C LYS A 499 -11.29 -14.93 -14.74
N ASP A 500 -10.93 -16.17 -14.37
CA ASP A 500 -10.82 -16.54 -12.95
C ASP A 500 -9.45 -16.08 -12.43
N PHE A 501 -9.45 -15.08 -11.57
CA PHE A 501 -8.22 -14.51 -10.99
C PHE A 501 -7.40 -15.54 -10.20
N ILE A 502 -8.02 -16.62 -9.71
CA ILE A 502 -7.31 -17.72 -9.02
C ILE A 502 -6.39 -18.47 -9.99
N GLU A 503 -6.80 -18.63 -11.24
CA GLU A 503 -5.97 -19.28 -12.28
C GLU A 503 -4.77 -18.41 -12.72
N CYS A 504 -4.82 -17.11 -12.42
CA CYS A 504 -3.74 -16.16 -12.70
C CYS A 504 -2.66 -16.13 -11.60
N LEU A 505 -2.82 -16.90 -10.51
CA LEU A 505 -1.84 -16.93 -9.42
C LEU A 505 -0.47 -17.43 -9.91
N ASN A 506 0.58 -16.78 -9.43
CA ASN A 506 1.96 -17.16 -9.68
C ASN A 506 2.41 -18.24 -8.68
N PRO A 507 2.61 -19.49 -9.09
CA PRO A 507 3.07 -20.57 -8.20
C PRO A 507 4.50 -20.33 -7.68
N GLY A 508 5.30 -19.52 -8.38
CA GLY A 508 6.65 -19.12 -7.97
C GLY A 508 6.70 -17.80 -7.20
N SER A 509 5.57 -17.29 -6.71
CA SER A 509 5.50 -15.99 -6.02
C SER A 509 6.22 -15.94 -4.67
N LEU A 510 6.65 -17.08 -4.13
CA LEU A 510 7.42 -17.21 -2.90
C LEU A 510 8.41 -18.37 -3.01
N GLU A 511 9.69 -18.08 -2.80
CA GLU A 511 10.76 -19.06 -2.56
C GLU A 511 11.31 -18.83 -1.16
N VAL A 512 11.42 -19.90 -0.36
CA VAL A 512 11.96 -19.85 1.01
C VAL A 512 13.33 -20.52 1.01
N LEU A 513 14.36 -19.80 1.45
CA LEU A 513 15.73 -20.27 1.60
C LEU A 513 16.05 -20.36 3.10
N THR A 514 16.46 -21.54 3.57
CA THR A 514 16.67 -21.82 5.01
C THR A 514 18.14 -21.89 5.42
N ASP A 515 19.06 -21.98 4.46
CA ASP A 515 20.49 -22.20 4.72
C ASP A 515 21.35 -20.95 4.46
N CYS A 516 20.72 -19.76 4.43
CA CYS A 516 21.41 -18.52 4.20
C CYS A 516 22.39 -18.19 5.33
N LYS A 517 23.51 -17.53 5.00
CA LYS A 517 24.53 -17.12 5.95
C LYS A 517 24.60 -15.60 6.04
N ILE A 518 24.51 -15.06 7.24
CA ILE A 518 24.59 -13.61 7.48
C ILE A 518 25.74 -13.26 8.40
N GLU A 519 26.26 -12.04 8.27
CA GLU A 519 27.31 -11.51 9.15
C GLU A 519 26.79 -11.33 10.60
N THR A 520 27.67 -11.44 11.58
CA THR A 520 27.35 -11.36 13.01
C THR A 520 26.72 -10.03 13.42
N GLY A 521 27.12 -8.92 12.80
CA GLY A 521 26.56 -7.59 13.06
C GLY A 521 25.08 -7.54 12.72
N LEU A 522 24.69 -8.08 11.57
CA LEU A 522 23.30 -8.16 11.13
C LEU A 522 22.47 -9.12 12.02
N ALA A 523 23.05 -10.24 12.44
CA ALA A 523 22.39 -11.16 13.36
C ALA A 523 22.09 -10.49 14.72
N ALA A 524 23.05 -9.73 15.25
CA ALA A 524 22.86 -8.99 16.51
C ALA A 524 21.81 -7.87 16.39
N GLU A 525 21.66 -7.25 15.20
CA GLU A 525 20.58 -6.30 14.93
C GLU A 525 19.22 -7.00 14.88
N ALA A 526 19.15 -8.18 14.24
CA ALA A 526 17.93 -8.98 14.18
C ALA A 526 17.47 -9.42 15.60
N ASP A 527 18.40 -9.82 16.47
CA ASP A 527 18.09 -10.17 17.86
C ASP A 527 17.54 -8.96 18.63
N ARG A 528 18.19 -7.79 18.52
CA ARG A 528 17.69 -6.55 19.15
C ARG A 528 16.30 -6.18 18.63
N TYR A 529 16.06 -6.33 17.32
CA TYR A 529 14.75 -6.09 16.74
C TYR A 529 13.70 -7.05 17.30
N ALA A 530 14.01 -8.34 17.39
CA ALA A 530 13.10 -9.35 17.92
C ALA A 530 12.71 -9.10 19.39
N GLU A 531 13.63 -8.54 20.18
CA GLU A 531 13.41 -8.23 21.61
C GLU A 531 12.63 -6.94 21.86
N SER A 532 12.71 -5.97 20.94
CA SER A 532 12.22 -4.61 21.17
C SER A 532 11.25 -4.07 20.13
N HIS A 533 10.90 -4.87 19.10
CA HIS A 533 10.05 -4.34 18.04
C HIS A 533 8.64 -4.06 18.55
N GLU A 534 8.17 -2.87 18.26
CA GLU A 534 6.78 -2.47 18.43
C GLU A 534 6.04 -2.76 17.11
N GLY A 535 4.88 -3.41 17.18
CA GLY A 535 4.01 -3.60 16.02
C GLY A 535 3.72 -2.26 15.32
N GLY A 536 3.32 -2.33 14.06
CA GLY A 536 2.90 -1.15 13.31
C GLY A 536 4.00 -0.36 12.60
N LYS A 537 5.27 -0.62 12.85
CA LYS A 537 6.39 0.03 12.17
C LYS A 537 6.97 -0.84 11.06
N THR A 538 7.48 -0.22 9.99
CA THR A 538 8.29 -0.93 9.01
C THR A 538 9.57 -1.41 9.69
N ALA A 539 9.91 -2.68 9.50
CA ALA A 539 11.17 -3.23 9.97
C ALA A 539 12.36 -2.55 9.26
N PRO A 540 13.55 -2.51 9.88
CA PRO A 540 14.75 -1.95 9.25
C PRO A 540 15.01 -2.59 7.89
N GLY A 541 15.31 -1.76 6.89
CA GLY A 541 15.66 -2.19 5.54
C GLY A 541 17.17 -2.29 5.35
N TYR A 542 17.61 -3.35 4.68
CA TYR A 542 19.01 -3.63 4.36
C TYR A 542 19.19 -3.86 2.88
N GLN A 543 20.31 -3.43 2.34
CA GLN A 543 20.75 -3.95 1.05
C GLN A 543 21.67 -5.15 1.31
N PHE A 544 21.22 -6.35 0.95
CA PHE A 544 22.11 -7.49 0.83
C PHE A 544 22.96 -7.23 -0.43
N MET A 545 24.23 -6.98 -0.21
CA MET A 545 25.14 -6.49 -1.24
C MET A 545 25.05 -7.36 -2.51
N ARG A 546 24.79 -6.70 -3.66
CA ARG A 546 24.65 -7.32 -4.99
C ARG A 546 23.39 -8.17 -5.20
N LEU A 547 22.54 -8.39 -4.19
CA LEU A 547 21.39 -9.31 -4.25
C LEU A 547 20.04 -8.57 -4.32
N GLY A 548 19.84 -7.57 -3.46
CA GLY A 548 18.55 -6.87 -3.38
C GLY A 548 18.40 -6.08 -2.09
N TYR A 549 17.19 -5.59 -1.87
CA TYR A 549 16.79 -4.97 -0.62
C TYR A 549 15.89 -5.92 0.16
N PHE A 550 16.14 -6.01 1.46
CA PHE A 550 15.50 -6.94 2.37
C PHE A 550 15.13 -6.22 3.66
N CYS A 551 14.13 -6.72 4.36
CA CYS A 551 13.79 -6.27 5.71
C CYS A 551 13.58 -7.49 6.62
N LEU A 552 13.69 -7.29 7.93
CA LEU A 552 13.31 -8.32 8.90
C LEU A 552 11.80 -8.58 8.84
N ASP A 553 11.39 -9.85 8.93
CA ASP A 553 9.98 -10.16 9.07
C ASP A 553 9.51 -9.81 10.49
N ASN A 554 8.50 -8.95 10.58
CA ASN A 554 8.01 -8.41 11.86
C ASN A 554 7.18 -9.41 12.71
N LYS A 555 6.86 -10.59 12.17
CA LYS A 555 6.11 -11.64 12.87
C LYS A 555 6.97 -12.86 13.20
N ASP A 556 7.82 -13.25 12.25
CA ASP A 556 8.48 -14.56 12.29
C ASP A 556 9.94 -14.45 12.76
N THR A 557 10.56 -13.26 12.74
CA THR A 557 11.88 -13.05 13.32
C THR A 557 11.83 -13.22 14.85
N LYS A 558 12.71 -14.06 15.37
CA LYS A 558 12.90 -14.32 16.80
C LYS A 558 14.38 -14.27 17.14
N ALA A 559 14.71 -14.04 18.41
CA ALA A 559 16.08 -14.11 18.88
C ALA A 559 16.71 -15.46 18.52
N GLY A 560 17.87 -15.43 17.86
CA GLY A 560 18.56 -16.59 17.32
C GLY A 560 17.93 -17.22 16.06
N HIS A 561 16.87 -16.65 15.52
CA HIS A 561 16.22 -17.11 14.29
C HIS A 561 15.77 -15.93 13.42
N PRO A 562 16.70 -15.24 12.75
CA PRO A 562 16.38 -14.12 11.88
C PRO A 562 15.69 -14.58 10.59
N VAL A 563 14.60 -13.92 10.26
CA VAL A 563 13.83 -14.12 9.01
C VAL A 563 13.81 -12.83 8.22
N PHE A 564 14.22 -12.88 6.96
CA PHE A 564 14.25 -11.72 6.07
C PHE A 564 13.29 -11.87 4.89
N ASN A 565 12.58 -10.81 4.60
CA ASN A 565 11.72 -10.68 3.43
C ASN A 565 12.43 -9.87 2.36
N ARG A 566 12.50 -10.35 1.11
CA ARG A 566 12.95 -9.53 0.00
C ARG A 566 11.90 -8.47 -0.31
N SER A 567 12.26 -7.21 -0.06
CA SER A 567 11.43 -6.06 -0.38
C SER A 567 11.38 -5.84 -1.89
N VAL A 568 12.55 -5.74 -2.53
CA VAL A 568 12.69 -5.53 -3.97
C VAL A 568 14.08 -5.98 -4.46
N SER A 569 14.17 -6.42 -5.72
CA SER A 569 15.44 -6.76 -6.37
C SER A 569 16.28 -5.51 -6.65
N LEU A 570 17.63 -5.66 -6.83
CA LEU A 570 18.49 -4.55 -7.27
C LEU A 570 18.19 -4.12 -8.71
N LYS A 571 17.83 -5.08 -9.57
CA LYS A 571 17.56 -4.79 -10.96
C LYS A 571 16.23 -4.06 -11.08
N ASP A 572 16.30 -2.85 -11.59
CA ASP A 572 15.12 -2.06 -11.92
C ASP A 572 14.53 -2.56 -13.24
N SER A 573 13.29 -3.03 -13.21
CA SER A 573 12.54 -3.45 -14.39
C SER A 573 11.73 -2.31 -15.01
N PHE A 574 11.53 -1.22 -14.26
CA PHE A 574 10.83 -0.04 -14.75
C PHE A 574 11.71 0.73 -15.74
N LYS A 575 11.22 0.88 -16.95
CA LYS A 575 11.88 1.69 -17.99
C LYS A 575 11.24 3.07 -18.00
N LYS A 576 12.06 4.10 -17.71
CA LYS A 576 11.63 5.50 -17.81
C LYS A 576 11.23 5.86 -19.23
#